data_53346de198deef7ded901762dbe1cbd0
#
_entry.id   53346de198deef7ded901762dbe1cbd0
#
_cell.length_a   1.000
_cell.length_b   1.000
_cell.length_c   1.000
_cell.angle_alpha   90.00
_cell.angle_beta   90.00
_cell.angle_gamma   90.00
#
_symmetry.space_group_name_H-M   'P 1'
#
loop_
_entity.id
_entity.type
_entity.pdbx_description
1 polymer ?
#
loop_
_entity_poly.entity_id
_entity_poly.type
_entity_poly.pdbx_seq_one_letter_code
_entity_poly.pdbx_strand_id
1 'polypeptide(L)'
;MADKYEEVLRMDPDRTRRFFGGRHNHCFTSPVYREKVHAIDKKLSERFGKHPAVMLWHISNEFGGECHCPLCQAKFREWLKEKYGTIENLNKRWCTTFWSHRYNSFDQIESPSPKGENELHALKLDWKRFVTDQTIDFIKNEVDAIREGGSELPVTANLMYDYDGLDYKKFKDVLDVVSWDNYPSWHKKEEYLTAVDAEMQHDLMRSIRKEPFLLMESCPSATNWKPINKLKKPGMHLAASLQAVAHGSDSVLYFQLRQSQGASEKFHGAVIDHYGGDDTRVFREVTEVGEALEQIQETVGTSMRSQAAVLYDRENDWAIADVQGPRNVGMHYREAVQKNYRALREQGLNVDVIAMEHSLSDYKVLAAPMAYMFKDGYEEKLRTYVENGGTLVLSYWSGLVDGTDRCFLGGTPYGLMDVAGLRSTETDALYDWEENHAIPEAGSHLGISNVYTCKNLCELVKVSDAEVLMRYGEDFYQGYPVLTHKAFGKGRVYYVCADMELGFYQDFYGRVAAEAGLKSPIEIIPEGVSVTVRENEDTEYLFIQNYARKPQAVPVPAEYELLYGTESEVMAPLQTRILKKHK
;
A
#
# COMPACT_ATOMS: atom_id res chain seq x y z
N MET A 1 0.88 34.55 9.28
CA MET A 1 -0.35 34.36 8.47
C MET A 1 -1.55 34.14 9.38
N ALA A 2 -1.57 33.11 10.21
CA ALA A 2 -2.68 32.77 11.11
C ALA A 2 -3.11 33.90 12.08
N ASP A 3 -2.15 34.66 12.60
CA ASP A 3 -2.42 35.84 13.46
C ASP A 3 -3.23 36.96 12.74
N LYS A 4 -3.08 37.05 11.42
CA LYS A 4 -3.76 38.06 10.59
C LYS A 4 -5.03 37.53 9.91
N TYR A 5 -5.06 36.23 9.62
CA TYR A 5 -6.12 35.57 8.86
C TYR A 5 -6.51 34.26 9.54
N GLU A 6 -7.45 34.32 10.48
CA GLU A 6 -7.88 33.16 11.27
C GLU A 6 -8.43 32.01 10.40
N GLU A 7 -9.02 32.32 9.24
CA GLU A 7 -9.59 31.37 8.30
C GLU A 7 -8.59 30.35 7.75
N VAL A 8 -7.28 30.65 7.82
CA VAL A 8 -6.24 29.72 7.38
C VAL A 8 -6.03 28.55 8.35
N LEU A 9 -6.53 28.66 9.59
CA LEU A 9 -6.41 27.59 10.58
C LEU A 9 -7.50 26.53 10.37
N ARG A 10 -7.09 25.27 10.46
CA ARG A 10 -8.00 24.12 10.37
C ARG A 10 -9.01 24.08 11.50
N MET A 11 -10.13 23.42 11.24
CA MET A 11 -11.12 23.03 12.25
C MET A 11 -11.21 21.50 12.31
N ASP A 12 -11.33 20.97 13.50
CA ASP A 12 -11.50 19.56 13.79
C ASP A 12 -12.93 19.05 13.44
N PRO A 13 -13.21 17.74 13.41
CA PRO A 13 -14.53 17.20 13.11
C PRO A 13 -15.66 17.72 14.01
N ASP A 14 -15.34 18.11 15.26
CA ASP A 14 -16.29 18.71 16.21
C ASP A 14 -16.49 20.21 16.01
N ARG A 15 -15.92 20.80 14.94
CA ARG A 15 -15.94 22.23 14.58
C ARG A 15 -15.13 23.13 15.51
N THR A 16 -14.23 22.55 16.32
CA THR A 16 -13.28 23.34 17.12
C THR A 16 -12.13 23.81 16.23
N ARG A 17 -11.85 25.12 16.24
CA ARG A 17 -10.73 25.70 15.48
C ARG A 17 -9.40 25.41 16.19
N ARG A 18 -8.40 24.95 15.43
CA ARG A 18 -7.04 24.75 15.93
C ARG A 18 -6.34 26.07 16.19
N PHE A 19 -5.35 26.02 17.07
CA PHE A 19 -4.54 27.19 17.39
C PHE A 19 -3.28 27.28 16.52
N PHE A 20 -2.67 28.47 16.48
CA PHE A 20 -1.38 28.68 15.84
C PHE A 20 -0.29 27.77 16.42
N GLY A 21 0.63 27.34 15.57
CA GLY A 21 1.84 26.59 15.97
C GLY A 21 1.77 25.08 15.80
N GLY A 22 0.60 24.50 15.52
CA GLY A 22 0.51 23.07 15.18
C GLY A 22 1.09 22.76 13.80
N ARG A 23 1.76 21.61 13.67
CA ARG A 23 2.21 21.10 12.37
C ARG A 23 1.00 20.79 11.48
N HIS A 24 1.10 21.04 10.15
CA HIS A 24 0.01 20.82 9.17
C HIS A 24 -1.32 21.47 9.54
N ASN A 25 -1.27 22.69 10.08
CA ASN A 25 -2.41 23.36 10.69
C ASN A 25 -3.14 24.32 9.74
N HIS A 26 -2.81 24.33 8.45
CA HIS A 26 -3.41 25.25 7.48
C HIS A 26 -4.46 24.55 6.60
N CYS A 27 -5.57 25.25 6.37
CA CYS A 27 -6.67 24.78 5.53
C CYS A 27 -6.32 24.92 4.04
N PHE A 28 -6.30 23.82 3.30
CA PHE A 28 -6.02 23.80 1.86
C PHE A 28 -7.12 24.45 1.00
N THR A 29 -8.30 24.69 1.57
CA THR A 29 -9.41 25.37 0.91
C THR A 29 -9.35 26.90 1.11
N SER A 30 -8.55 27.41 2.08
CA SER A 30 -8.46 28.86 2.33
C SER A 30 -7.88 29.62 1.13
N PRO A 31 -8.62 30.57 0.54
CA PRO A 31 -8.11 31.37 -0.58
C PRO A 31 -6.84 32.15 -0.22
N VAL A 32 -6.79 32.69 0.99
CA VAL A 32 -5.61 33.43 1.48
C VAL A 32 -4.38 32.53 1.60
N TYR A 33 -4.54 31.31 2.13
CA TYR A 33 -3.44 30.37 2.23
C TYR A 33 -2.91 29.99 0.84
N ARG A 34 -3.80 29.63 -0.09
CA ARG A 34 -3.47 29.29 -1.47
C ARG A 34 -2.73 30.43 -2.20
N GLU A 35 -3.24 31.67 -2.08
CA GLU A 35 -2.59 32.86 -2.66
C GLU A 35 -1.15 33.03 -2.15
N LYS A 36 -0.92 32.88 -0.84
CA LYS A 36 0.42 33.09 -0.25
C LYS A 36 1.39 31.96 -0.61
N VAL A 37 0.92 30.72 -0.66
CA VAL A 37 1.71 29.57 -1.11
C VAL A 37 2.08 29.73 -2.58
N HIS A 38 1.09 30.01 -3.45
CA HIS A 38 1.33 30.27 -4.87
C HIS A 38 2.38 31.37 -5.09
N ALA A 39 2.27 32.48 -4.35
CA ALA A 39 3.18 33.61 -4.49
C ALA A 39 4.64 33.26 -4.10
N ILE A 40 4.85 32.47 -3.03
CA ILE A 40 6.19 32.07 -2.63
C ILE A 40 6.79 31.05 -3.56
N ASP A 41 6.04 30.04 -4.01
CA ASP A 41 6.51 28.99 -4.90
C ASP A 41 6.89 29.55 -6.27
N LYS A 42 6.07 30.48 -6.80
CA LYS A 42 6.41 31.22 -8.02
C LYS A 42 7.71 31.99 -7.87
N LYS A 43 7.92 32.71 -6.76
CA LYS A 43 9.15 33.45 -6.49
C LYS A 43 10.37 32.55 -6.38
N LEU A 44 10.25 31.38 -5.75
CA LEU A 44 11.31 30.40 -5.68
C LEU A 44 11.64 29.85 -7.08
N SER A 45 10.61 29.54 -7.88
CA SER A 45 10.80 29.08 -9.25
C SER A 45 11.44 30.14 -10.17
N GLU A 46 10.98 31.40 -10.12
CA GLU A 46 11.59 32.53 -10.85
C GLU A 46 13.09 32.65 -10.54
N ARG A 47 13.49 32.40 -9.29
CA ARG A 47 14.87 32.55 -8.83
C ARG A 47 15.75 31.35 -9.10
N PHE A 48 15.25 30.15 -8.87
CA PHE A 48 16.05 28.93 -8.81
C PHE A 48 15.68 27.90 -9.91
N GLY A 49 14.56 28.05 -10.60
CA GLY A 49 14.03 27.06 -11.53
C GLY A 49 14.93 26.73 -12.74
N LYS A 50 15.91 27.60 -13.05
CA LYS A 50 16.92 27.38 -14.09
C LYS A 50 18.34 27.21 -13.54
N HIS A 51 18.50 27.10 -12.23
CA HIS A 51 19.80 26.92 -11.62
C HIS A 51 20.32 25.49 -11.84
N PRO A 52 21.54 25.28 -12.32
CA PRO A 52 22.05 23.96 -12.73
C PRO A 52 22.16 22.94 -11.58
N ALA A 53 22.18 23.39 -10.32
CA ALA A 53 22.19 22.51 -9.16
C ALA A 53 20.79 22.09 -8.69
N VAL A 54 19.70 22.63 -9.27
CA VAL A 54 18.34 22.20 -8.95
C VAL A 54 17.94 21.12 -9.93
N MET A 55 17.63 19.93 -9.45
CA MET A 55 17.24 18.78 -10.25
C MET A 55 15.75 18.48 -10.23
N LEU A 56 15.06 18.81 -9.15
CA LEU A 56 13.62 18.62 -8.97
C LEU A 56 13.10 19.56 -7.86
N TRP A 57 11.78 19.72 -7.82
CA TRP A 57 11.06 20.43 -6.78
C TRP A 57 10.41 19.45 -5.81
N HIS A 58 10.73 19.61 -4.52
CA HIS A 58 9.99 18.97 -3.44
C HIS A 58 9.03 20.02 -2.86
N ILE A 59 7.73 19.86 -3.19
CA ILE A 59 6.68 20.78 -2.75
C ILE A 59 6.11 20.33 -1.41
N SER A 60 5.87 21.30 -0.54
CA SER A 60 5.37 21.05 0.82
C SER A 60 6.11 19.90 1.54
N ASN A 61 5.49 19.26 2.50
CA ASN A 61 6.03 18.08 3.20
C ASN A 61 4.88 17.25 3.76
N GLU A 62 4.86 15.94 3.46
CA GLU A 62 3.93 14.98 4.06
C GLU A 62 2.48 15.49 4.08
N PHE A 63 1.89 15.75 2.91
CA PHE A 63 0.51 16.19 2.82
C PHE A 63 -0.42 15.30 3.64
N GLY A 64 -1.23 15.90 4.50
CA GLY A 64 -2.12 15.15 5.35
C GLY A 64 -3.05 16.01 6.19
N GLY A 65 -3.90 15.32 6.95
CA GLY A 65 -4.92 15.92 7.80
C GLY A 65 -6.10 16.48 7.01
N GLU A 66 -7.19 16.71 7.71
CA GLU A 66 -8.45 17.21 7.17
C GLU A 66 -8.87 18.52 7.87
N CYS A 67 -9.82 19.22 7.28
CA CYS A 67 -10.34 20.48 7.82
C CYS A 67 -11.84 20.57 7.63
N HIS A 68 -12.57 20.75 8.72
CA HIS A 68 -14.03 20.83 8.75
C HIS A 68 -14.57 22.26 8.85
N CYS A 69 -13.81 23.27 8.42
CA CYS A 69 -14.21 24.66 8.46
C CYS A 69 -15.33 25.00 7.44
N PRO A 70 -16.00 26.17 7.56
CA PRO A 70 -17.07 26.54 6.64
C PRO A 70 -16.68 26.54 5.16
N LEU A 71 -15.42 26.87 4.82
CA LEU A 71 -14.93 26.81 3.44
C LEU A 71 -14.90 25.37 2.90
N CYS A 72 -14.39 24.42 3.71
CA CYS A 72 -14.38 23.01 3.37
C CYS A 72 -15.80 22.43 3.27
N GLN A 73 -16.72 22.83 4.16
CA GLN A 73 -18.13 22.43 4.08
C GLN A 73 -18.78 22.89 2.77
N ALA A 74 -18.56 24.14 2.37
CA ALA A 74 -19.09 24.66 1.12
C ALA A 74 -18.51 23.90 -0.08
N LYS A 75 -17.19 23.67 -0.10
CA LYS A 75 -16.51 22.96 -1.19
C LYS A 75 -16.94 21.49 -1.28
N PHE A 76 -17.15 20.84 -0.14
CA PHE A 76 -17.68 19.48 -0.09
C PHE A 76 -19.08 19.35 -0.71
N ARG A 77 -19.97 20.32 -0.41
CA ARG A 77 -21.31 20.35 -1.03
C ARG A 77 -21.27 20.54 -2.54
N GLU A 78 -20.35 21.37 -3.05
CA GLU A 78 -20.10 21.49 -4.49
C GLU A 78 -19.63 20.18 -5.10
N TRP A 79 -18.63 19.54 -4.49
CA TRP A 79 -18.10 18.24 -4.90
C TRP A 79 -19.20 17.17 -4.94
N LEU A 80 -20.09 17.14 -3.94
CA LEU A 80 -21.25 16.22 -3.92
C LEU A 80 -22.25 16.53 -5.05
N LYS A 81 -22.50 17.80 -5.36
CA LYS A 81 -23.37 18.20 -6.48
C LYS A 81 -22.78 17.72 -7.82
N GLU A 82 -21.50 17.87 -8.01
CA GLU A 82 -20.80 17.38 -9.22
C GLU A 82 -20.91 15.85 -9.32
N LYS A 83 -20.66 15.12 -8.23
CA LYS A 83 -20.67 13.66 -8.20
C LYS A 83 -22.06 13.05 -8.40
N TYR A 84 -23.09 13.59 -7.75
CA TYR A 84 -24.42 12.98 -7.70
C TYR A 84 -25.47 13.65 -8.58
N GLY A 85 -25.25 14.87 -9.00
CA GLY A 85 -26.17 15.67 -9.82
C GLY A 85 -27.39 16.16 -9.06
N THR A 86 -28.17 15.26 -8.46
CA THR A 86 -29.40 15.59 -7.71
C THR A 86 -29.38 15.05 -6.30
N ILE A 87 -30.12 15.72 -5.40
CA ILE A 87 -30.23 15.30 -4.00
C ILE A 87 -30.95 13.94 -3.86
N GLU A 88 -31.89 13.66 -4.76
CA GLU A 88 -32.61 12.38 -4.82
C GLU A 88 -31.65 11.25 -5.14
N ASN A 89 -30.73 11.43 -6.10
CA ASN A 89 -29.73 10.44 -6.44
C ASN A 89 -28.76 10.22 -5.28
N LEU A 90 -28.27 11.28 -4.63
CA LEU A 90 -27.45 11.18 -3.42
C LEU A 90 -28.17 10.37 -2.33
N ASN A 91 -29.41 10.75 -1.99
CA ASN A 91 -30.22 10.05 -0.98
C ASN A 91 -30.38 8.55 -1.31
N LYS A 92 -30.59 8.22 -2.58
CA LYS A 92 -30.68 6.82 -3.03
C LYS A 92 -29.36 6.08 -2.87
N ARG A 93 -28.27 6.68 -3.29
CA ARG A 93 -26.92 6.07 -3.23
C ARG A 93 -26.42 5.92 -1.80
N TRP A 94 -26.68 6.89 -0.94
CA TRP A 94 -26.27 6.87 0.47
C TRP A 94 -27.24 6.09 1.38
N CYS A 95 -28.35 5.57 0.87
CA CYS A 95 -29.39 4.91 1.66
C CYS A 95 -29.91 5.74 2.84
N THR A 96 -30.10 7.05 2.65
CA THR A 96 -30.44 8.02 3.72
C THR A 96 -31.82 7.79 4.36
N THR A 97 -32.61 6.83 3.89
CA THR A 97 -33.83 6.38 4.56
C THR A 97 -33.54 5.67 5.89
N PHE A 98 -32.32 5.19 6.09
CA PHE A 98 -31.87 4.65 7.37
C PHE A 98 -31.98 5.71 8.46
N TRP A 99 -32.66 5.40 9.55
CA TRP A 99 -32.98 6.31 10.67
C TRP A 99 -33.50 7.70 10.27
N SER A 100 -34.12 7.80 9.09
CA SER A 100 -34.69 9.06 8.57
C SER A 100 -33.66 10.18 8.31
N HIS A 101 -32.44 9.83 7.89
CA HIS A 101 -31.34 10.77 7.58
C HIS A 101 -31.48 11.45 6.21
N ARG A 102 -32.71 11.47 5.62
CA ARG A 102 -32.93 12.01 4.28
C ARG A 102 -32.68 13.52 4.21
N TYR A 103 -31.90 13.94 3.24
CA TYR A 103 -31.64 15.36 2.92
C TYR A 103 -32.63 15.88 1.89
N ASN A 104 -33.07 17.14 2.05
CA ASN A 104 -33.92 17.83 1.07
C ASN A 104 -33.12 18.73 0.12
N SER A 105 -31.91 19.12 0.51
CA SER A 105 -30.97 19.88 -0.32
C SER A 105 -29.54 19.58 0.08
N PHE A 106 -28.59 19.83 -0.83
CA PHE A 106 -27.17 19.70 -0.53
C PHE A 106 -26.71 20.64 0.60
N ASP A 107 -27.39 21.75 0.81
CA ASP A 107 -27.04 22.73 1.85
C ASP A 107 -27.20 22.20 3.27
N GLN A 108 -28.00 21.13 3.45
CA GLN A 108 -28.16 20.46 4.74
C GLN A 108 -27.03 19.46 5.06
N ILE A 109 -26.19 19.14 4.06
CA ILE A 109 -25.13 18.15 4.24
C ILE A 109 -23.93 18.82 4.89
N GLU A 110 -23.42 18.19 5.95
CA GLU A 110 -22.17 18.54 6.61
C GLU A 110 -21.20 17.34 6.57
N SER A 111 -19.91 17.62 6.73
CA SER A 111 -18.92 16.57 6.88
C SER A 111 -19.19 15.74 8.14
N PRO A 112 -18.74 14.48 8.20
CA PRO A 112 -18.90 13.62 9.38
C PRO A 112 -18.48 14.33 10.67
N SER A 113 -19.23 14.12 11.75
CA SER A 113 -18.93 14.75 13.03
C SER A 113 -19.38 13.88 14.21
N PRO A 114 -18.58 13.74 15.26
CA PRO A 114 -19.01 13.04 16.48
C PRO A 114 -20.18 13.74 17.22
N LYS A 115 -20.51 14.98 16.83
CA LYS A 115 -21.65 15.76 17.35
C LYS A 115 -22.81 15.86 16.37
N GLY A 116 -22.72 15.20 15.22
CA GLY A 116 -23.70 15.25 14.15
C GLY A 116 -23.86 13.91 13.47
N GLU A 117 -23.95 13.92 12.13
CA GLU A 117 -24.05 12.68 11.34
C GLU A 117 -22.73 11.91 11.37
N ASN A 118 -22.78 10.66 11.75
CA ASN A 118 -21.63 9.75 11.81
C ASN A 118 -22.00 8.27 11.54
N GLU A 119 -23.23 8.01 11.08
CA GLU A 119 -23.71 6.64 10.83
C GLU A 119 -23.87 6.31 9.34
N LEU A 120 -23.87 7.32 8.48
CA LEU A 120 -23.91 7.11 7.03
C LEU A 120 -22.51 6.80 6.50
N HIS A 121 -22.23 5.52 6.23
CA HIS A 121 -20.92 5.07 5.72
C HIS A 121 -20.54 5.79 4.42
N ALA A 122 -21.50 5.95 3.49
CA ALA A 122 -21.26 6.67 2.23
C ALA A 122 -20.82 8.12 2.44
N LEU A 123 -21.34 8.82 3.46
CA LEU A 123 -20.91 10.17 3.81
C LEU A 123 -19.44 10.18 4.27
N LYS A 124 -19.05 9.24 5.15
CA LYS A 124 -17.67 9.14 5.65
C LYS A 124 -16.69 8.82 4.52
N LEU A 125 -17.08 7.89 3.65
CA LEU A 125 -16.29 7.49 2.49
C LEU A 125 -16.11 8.66 1.49
N ASP A 126 -17.20 9.38 1.19
CA ASP A 126 -17.15 10.53 0.30
C ASP A 126 -16.40 11.72 0.90
N TRP A 127 -16.43 11.88 2.22
CA TRP A 127 -15.58 12.86 2.88
C TRP A 127 -14.09 12.57 2.71
N LYS A 128 -13.65 11.32 2.88
CA LYS A 128 -12.26 10.91 2.66
C LYS A 128 -11.83 11.09 1.20
N ARG A 129 -12.71 10.79 0.25
CA ARG A 129 -12.49 11.07 -1.18
C ARG A 129 -12.32 12.55 -1.45
N PHE A 130 -13.22 13.37 -0.91
CA PHE A 130 -13.15 14.83 -1.02
C PHE A 130 -11.85 15.38 -0.43
N VAL A 131 -11.42 14.90 0.75
CA VAL A 131 -10.16 15.33 1.38
C VAL A 131 -8.97 15.01 0.47
N THR A 132 -8.96 13.86 -0.18
CA THR A 132 -7.94 13.49 -1.18
C THR A 132 -7.98 14.42 -2.38
N ASP A 133 -9.15 14.62 -3.00
CA ASP A 133 -9.31 15.47 -4.18
C ASP A 133 -8.98 16.94 -3.87
N GLN A 134 -9.35 17.42 -2.68
CA GLN A 134 -9.02 18.78 -2.22
C GLN A 134 -7.51 18.96 -1.98
N THR A 135 -6.83 17.91 -1.50
CA THR A 135 -5.37 17.93 -1.35
C THR A 135 -4.69 17.97 -2.71
N ILE A 136 -5.16 17.19 -3.67
CA ILE A 136 -4.66 17.20 -5.06
C ILE A 136 -4.88 18.58 -5.70
N ASP A 137 -6.03 19.20 -5.50
CA ASP A 137 -6.32 20.54 -6.00
C ASP A 137 -5.37 21.59 -5.38
N PHE A 138 -4.98 21.40 -4.12
CA PHE A 138 -3.96 22.25 -3.48
C PHE A 138 -2.55 21.99 -4.05
N ILE A 139 -2.17 20.73 -4.28
CA ILE A 139 -0.91 20.37 -4.96
C ILE A 139 -0.83 21.03 -6.33
N LYS A 140 -1.90 21.01 -7.11
CA LYS A 140 -1.95 21.70 -8.41
C LYS A 140 -1.65 23.18 -8.29
N ASN A 141 -2.17 23.86 -7.26
CA ASN A 141 -1.87 25.28 -7.00
C ASN A 141 -0.36 25.54 -6.77
N GLU A 142 0.36 24.63 -6.14
CA GLU A 142 1.82 24.72 -5.96
C GLU A 142 2.57 24.44 -7.28
N VAL A 143 2.17 23.37 -7.98
CA VAL A 143 2.76 23.01 -9.28
C VAL A 143 2.56 24.14 -10.31
N ASP A 144 1.35 24.70 -10.40
CA ASP A 144 1.05 25.81 -11.31
C ASP A 144 1.93 27.03 -11.01
N ALA A 145 2.14 27.35 -9.74
CA ALA A 145 3.04 28.44 -9.32
C ALA A 145 4.49 28.22 -9.78
N ILE A 146 4.98 26.97 -9.67
CA ILE A 146 6.32 26.59 -10.15
C ILE A 146 6.41 26.75 -11.66
N ARG A 147 5.41 26.28 -12.40
CA ARG A 147 5.36 26.38 -13.88
C ARG A 147 5.28 27.84 -14.33
N GLU A 148 4.43 28.66 -13.69
CA GLU A 148 4.34 30.10 -13.93
C GLU A 148 5.66 30.84 -13.65
N GLY A 149 6.45 30.37 -12.69
CA GLY A 149 7.81 30.87 -12.40
C GLY A 149 8.86 30.48 -13.46
N GLY A 150 8.47 29.64 -14.45
CA GLY A 150 9.29 29.27 -15.61
C GLY A 150 10.18 28.04 -15.42
N SER A 151 9.90 27.18 -14.43
CA SER A 151 10.60 25.90 -14.24
C SER A 151 9.79 24.74 -14.82
N GLU A 152 10.47 23.92 -15.62
CA GLU A 152 9.95 22.65 -16.16
C GLU A 152 10.53 21.42 -15.44
N LEU A 153 11.29 21.63 -14.37
CA LEU A 153 11.88 20.54 -13.60
C LEU A 153 10.79 19.67 -12.93
N PRO A 154 11.05 18.37 -12.74
CA PRO A 154 10.09 17.47 -12.11
C PRO A 154 9.67 17.93 -10.71
N VAL A 155 8.44 17.62 -10.35
CA VAL A 155 7.86 17.92 -9.04
C VAL A 155 7.56 16.64 -8.29
N THR A 156 7.91 16.61 -7.02
CA THR A 156 7.58 15.53 -6.08
C THR A 156 7.10 16.08 -4.74
N ALA A 157 6.46 15.25 -3.97
CA ALA A 157 6.18 15.44 -2.54
C ALA A 157 6.34 14.10 -1.83
N ASN A 158 6.89 14.11 -0.63
CA ASN A 158 7.05 12.88 0.14
C ASN A 158 5.72 12.36 0.68
N LEU A 159 5.42 11.10 0.37
CA LEU A 159 4.26 10.39 0.85
C LEU A 159 4.61 9.68 2.17
N MET A 160 3.68 9.68 3.12
CA MET A 160 3.89 9.01 4.40
C MET A 160 3.60 7.51 4.26
N TYR A 161 4.34 6.72 5.04
CA TYR A 161 4.03 5.31 5.26
C TYR A 161 2.55 5.17 5.60
N ASP A 162 1.90 4.14 5.29
CA ASP A 162 0.55 3.69 5.68
C ASP A 162 -0.43 4.77 6.23
N TYR A 163 -0.32 5.99 5.70
CA TYR A 163 -1.21 7.08 6.07
C TYR A 163 -2.62 6.84 5.49
N ASP A 164 -3.60 6.66 6.36
CA ASP A 164 -4.96 6.30 5.98
C ASP A 164 -5.86 7.49 5.60
N GLY A 165 -5.35 8.72 5.74
CA GLY A 165 -6.11 9.94 5.47
C GLY A 165 -6.27 10.30 4.00
N LEU A 166 -5.45 9.71 3.10
CA LEU A 166 -5.42 10.05 1.67
C LEU A 166 -5.27 8.80 0.78
N ASP A 167 -5.86 8.85 -0.39
CA ASP A 167 -5.61 7.87 -1.45
C ASP A 167 -4.45 8.33 -2.34
N TYR A 168 -3.24 7.89 -2.02
CA TYR A 168 -2.02 8.28 -2.70
C TYR A 168 -1.94 7.87 -4.18
N LYS A 169 -2.73 6.91 -4.63
CA LYS A 169 -2.76 6.52 -6.06
C LYS A 169 -3.22 7.65 -6.97
N LYS A 170 -4.07 8.54 -6.46
CA LYS A 170 -4.54 9.70 -7.20
C LYS A 170 -3.46 10.78 -7.39
N PHE A 171 -2.36 10.71 -6.63
CA PHE A 171 -1.26 11.68 -6.72
C PHE A 171 -0.42 11.54 -7.99
N LYS A 172 -0.47 10.38 -8.67
CA LYS A 172 0.23 10.14 -9.94
C LYS A 172 -0.09 11.16 -11.04
N ASP A 173 -1.26 11.79 -10.96
CA ASP A 173 -1.74 12.73 -11.98
C ASP A 173 -1.22 14.16 -11.75
N VAL A 174 -0.57 14.41 -10.61
CA VAL A 174 -0.11 15.75 -10.19
C VAL A 174 1.34 15.80 -9.75
N LEU A 175 1.97 14.67 -9.49
CA LEU A 175 3.39 14.55 -9.16
C LEU A 175 4.12 13.85 -10.30
N ASP A 176 5.24 14.41 -10.76
CA ASP A 176 6.06 13.82 -11.82
C ASP A 176 6.83 12.61 -11.33
N VAL A 177 7.23 12.59 -10.05
CA VAL A 177 7.97 11.51 -9.41
C VAL A 177 7.30 11.15 -8.09
N VAL A 178 7.13 9.85 -7.83
CA VAL A 178 6.70 9.37 -6.51
C VAL A 178 7.89 9.38 -5.57
N SER A 179 7.72 9.96 -4.39
CA SER A 179 8.68 9.84 -3.30
C SER A 179 7.97 9.56 -1.98
N TRP A 180 8.64 8.93 -1.03
CA TRP A 180 8.01 8.58 0.24
C TRP A 180 9.02 8.40 1.38
N ASP A 181 8.50 8.35 2.60
CA ASP A 181 9.26 8.32 3.84
C ASP A 181 9.12 6.96 4.50
N ASN A 182 10.25 6.32 4.80
CA ASN A 182 10.26 5.00 5.42
C ASN A 182 11.11 4.95 6.69
N TYR A 183 10.44 4.68 7.80
CA TYR A 183 11.05 4.57 9.13
C TYR A 183 10.75 3.22 9.80
N PRO A 184 11.17 2.08 9.24
CA PRO A 184 10.84 0.76 9.76
C PRO A 184 11.49 0.51 11.13
N SER A 185 10.80 -0.25 11.98
CA SER A 185 11.29 -0.63 13.32
C SER A 185 12.00 -1.98 13.27
N TRP A 186 13.25 -1.97 12.83
CA TRP A 186 14.08 -3.17 12.58
C TRP A 186 14.33 -4.07 13.80
N HIS A 187 13.81 -3.74 14.98
CA HIS A 187 14.03 -4.47 16.22
C HIS A 187 12.78 -5.19 16.73
N LYS A 188 11.80 -5.40 15.89
CA LYS A 188 10.69 -6.31 16.21
C LYS A 188 11.25 -7.72 16.37
N LYS A 189 10.44 -8.63 16.90
CA LYS A 189 10.82 -10.00 17.24
C LYS A 189 11.63 -10.71 16.17
N GLU A 190 11.29 -10.47 14.91
CA GLU A 190 11.94 -11.03 13.72
C GLU A 190 12.22 -9.91 12.73
N GLU A 191 13.48 -9.73 12.36
CA GLU A 191 13.92 -8.72 11.39
C GLU A 191 13.28 -8.95 10.02
N TYR A 192 13.09 -10.22 9.64
CA TYR A 192 12.44 -10.59 8.39
C TYR A 192 11.00 -10.06 8.26
N LEU A 193 10.21 -10.10 9.34
CA LEU A 193 8.85 -9.55 9.32
C LEU A 193 8.83 -8.04 9.07
N THR A 194 9.83 -7.33 9.63
CA THR A 194 9.98 -5.89 9.37
C THR A 194 10.43 -5.64 7.93
N ALA A 195 11.29 -6.52 7.38
CA ALA A 195 11.70 -6.45 5.99
C ALA A 195 10.51 -6.63 5.04
N VAL A 196 9.69 -7.66 5.23
CA VAL A 196 8.49 -7.91 4.40
C VAL A 196 7.49 -6.75 4.46
N ASP A 197 7.29 -6.15 5.64
CA ASP A 197 6.42 -4.98 5.79
C ASP A 197 6.97 -3.78 5.00
N ALA A 198 8.27 -3.52 5.08
CA ALA A 198 8.91 -2.46 4.30
C ALA A 198 8.88 -2.74 2.79
N GLU A 199 9.11 -3.98 2.36
CA GLU A 199 9.00 -4.41 0.95
C GLU A 199 7.61 -4.11 0.38
N MET A 200 6.54 -4.50 1.10
CA MET A 200 5.18 -4.25 0.65
C MET A 200 4.90 -2.75 0.46
N GLN A 201 5.45 -1.91 1.33
CA GLN A 201 5.28 -0.45 1.21
C GLN A 201 6.10 0.13 0.05
N HIS A 202 7.33 -0.32 -0.15
CA HIS A 202 8.13 0.06 -1.32
C HIS A 202 7.40 -0.31 -2.62
N ASP A 203 6.88 -1.54 -2.70
CA ASP A 203 6.16 -2.01 -3.88
C ASP A 203 4.81 -1.29 -4.07
N LEU A 204 4.11 -0.91 -2.99
CA LEU A 204 2.91 -0.07 -3.06
C LEU A 204 3.24 1.30 -3.69
N MET A 205 4.30 1.97 -3.22
CA MET A 205 4.70 3.28 -3.73
C MET A 205 5.19 3.20 -5.18
N ARG A 206 6.00 2.20 -5.52
CA ARG A 206 6.42 1.94 -6.89
C ARG A 206 5.23 1.68 -7.81
N SER A 207 4.24 0.90 -7.36
CA SER A 207 3.06 0.53 -8.16
C SER A 207 2.16 1.71 -8.50
N ILE A 208 2.25 2.85 -7.80
CA ILE A 208 1.47 4.07 -8.12
C ILE A 208 1.68 4.48 -9.58
N ARG A 209 2.94 4.47 -10.07
CA ARG A 209 3.30 4.83 -11.44
C ARG A 209 3.89 3.68 -12.26
N LYS A 210 4.29 2.59 -11.60
CA LYS A 210 5.11 1.49 -12.17
C LYS A 210 6.47 1.99 -12.70
N GLU A 211 7.01 2.98 -12.06
CA GLU A 211 8.27 3.64 -12.37
C GLU A 211 9.16 3.66 -11.14
N PRO A 212 10.49 3.91 -11.26
CA PRO A 212 11.34 4.15 -10.11
C PRO A 212 10.79 5.28 -9.23
N PHE A 213 10.97 5.13 -7.93
CA PHE A 213 10.57 6.13 -6.93
C PHE A 213 11.79 6.66 -6.17
N LEU A 214 11.59 7.65 -5.31
CA LEU A 214 12.63 8.16 -4.42
C LEU A 214 12.30 7.83 -2.97
N LEU A 215 13.24 7.18 -2.25
CA LEU A 215 13.19 7.15 -0.79
C LEU A 215 13.63 8.53 -0.28
N MET A 216 12.65 9.38 0.04
CA MET A 216 12.88 10.79 0.34
C MET A 216 13.34 10.99 1.78
N GLU A 217 12.80 10.21 2.71
CA GLU A 217 13.22 10.23 4.09
C GLU A 217 13.41 8.82 4.65
N SER A 218 14.51 8.66 5.38
CA SER A 218 14.76 7.52 6.25
C SER A 218 15.65 7.97 7.41
N CYS A 219 15.74 7.17 8.48
CA CYS A 219 16.57 7.53 9.61
C CYS A 219 17.94 6.83 9.52
N PRO A 220 19.06 7.56 9.57
CA PRO A 220 20.38 6.94 9.56
C PRO A 220 20.68 6.17 10.85
N SER A 221 20.00 6.49 11.96
CA SER A 221 20.17 5.87 13.27
C SER A 221 18.82 5.48 13.88
N ALA A 222 18.36 6.15 14.92
CA ALA A 222 17.08 5.92 15.57
C ALA A 222 16.17 7.15 15.42
N THR A 223 14.88 6.90 15.25
CA THR A 223 13.85 7.95 15.39
C THR A 223 13.79 8.43 16.85
N ASN A 224 12.96 9.44 17.15
CA ASN A 224 12.74 9.89 18.53
C ASN A 224 11.25 10.00 18.89
N TRP A 225 10.36 9.72 17.96
CA TRP A 225 8.91 9.90 18.08
C TRP A 225 8.13 8.58 18.25
N LYS A 226 8.81 7.44 18.20
CA LYS A 226 8.19 6.13 18.52
C LYS A 226 8.15 5.92 20.04
N PRO A 227 7.27 5.06 20.56
CA PRO A 227 7.25 4.71 21.99
C PRO A 227 8.60 4.20 22.52
N ILE A 228 9.34 3.44 21.70
CA ILE A 228 10.70 2.98 21.95
C ILE A 228 11.54 3.21 20.69
N ASN A 229 12.61 3.96 20.83
CA ASN A 229 13.52 4.31 19.73
C ASN A 229 14.83 3.54 19.87
N LYS A 230 14.79 2.26 19.48
CA LYS A 230 15.94 1.37 19.58
C LYS A 230 16.94 1.61 18.45
N LEU A 231 18.23 1.55 18.76
CA LEU A 231 19.29 1.71 17.76
C LEU A 231 19.29 0.57 16.74
N LYS A 232 19.55 0.87 15.49
CA LYS A 232 19.86 -0.14 14.48
C LYS A 232 21.15 -0.86 14.86
N LYS A 233 21.19 -2.18 14.70
CA LYS A 233 22.42 -2.97 14.82
C LYS A 233 23.31 -2.72 13.58
N PRO A 234 24.62 -2.94 13.68
CA PRO A 234 25.51 -2.90 12.52
C PRO A 234 24.98 -3.76 11.37
N GLY A 235 25.05 -3.25 10.15
CA GLY A 235 24.52 -3.87 8.93
C GLY A 235 23.05 -3.62 8.65
N MET A 236 22.21 -3.31 9.64
CA MET A 236 20.77 -3.04 9.42
C MET A 236 20.55 -1.80 8.56
N HIS A 237 21.40 -0.78 8.70
CA HIS A 237 21.27 0.45 7.94
C HIS A 237 21.55 0.21 6.46
N LEU A 238 22.63 -0.49 6.15
CA LEU A 238 22.98 -0.87 4.77
C LEU A 238 21.91 -1.78 4.15
N ALA A 239 21.48 -2.84 4.87
CA ALA A 239 20.45 -3.75 4.38
C ALA A 239 19.13 -3.03 4.05
N ALA A 240 18.69 -2.11 4.92
CA ALA A 240 17.47 -1.32 4.72
C ALA A 240 17.59 -0.35 3.53
N SER A 241 18.77 0.28 3.36
CA SER A 241 19.02 1.20 2.25
C SER A 241 19.04 0.46 0.91
N LEU A 242 19.73 -0.67 0.84
CA LEU A 242 19.76 -1.50 -0.37
C LEU A 242 18.42 -2.21 -0.64
N GLN A 243 17.57 -2.42 0.38
CA GLN A 243 16.21 -2.91 0.19
C GLN A 243 15.36 -1.92 -0.61
N ALA A 244 15.43 -0.63 -0.27
CA ALA A 244 14.70 0.39 -1.03
C ALA A 244 15.13 0.37 -2.51
N VAL A 245 16.45 0.28 -2.78
CA VAL A 245 16.96 0.16 -4.16
C VAL A 245 16.48 -1.12 -4.82
N ALA A 246 16.53 -2.26 -4.12
CA ALA A 246 16.05 -3.55 -4.62
C ALA A 246 14.58 -3.51 -5.07
N HIS A 247 13.76 -2.69 -4.40
CA HIS A 247 12.33 -2.50 -4.68
C HIS A 247 12.02 -1.31 -5.60
N GLY A 248 13.04 -0.73 -6.25
CA GLY A 248 12.85 0.28 -7.30
C GLY A 248 13.12 1.71 -6.89
N SER A 249 13.71 1.98 -5.72
CA SER A 249 14.15 3.33 -5.39
C SER A 249 15.44 3.71 -6.14
N ASP A 250 15.49 4.93 -6.67
CA ASP A 250 16.68 5.53 -7.27
C ASP A 250 17.39 6.48 -6.29
N SER A 251 16.98 6.50 -5.03
CA SER A 251 17.64 7.29 -3.98
C SER A 251 17.57 6.64 -2.61
N VAL A 252 18.47 7.05 -1.73
CA VAL A 252 18.39 6.82 -0.29
C VAL A 252 18.73 8.13 0.41
N LEU A 253 17.71 8.82 0.90
CA LEU A 253 17.85 10.12 1.55
C LEU A 253 17.51 10.00 3.04
N TYR A 254 18.10 10.88 3.84
CA TYR A 254 18.02 10.81 5.29
C TYR A 254 17.45 12.08 5.92
N PHE A 255 16.52 11.94 6.81
CA PHE A 255 16.24 12.91 7.83
C PHE A 255 17.00 12.48 9.11
N GLN A 256 18.12 13.15 9.54
CA GLN A 256 18.61 14.39 9.00
C GLN A 256 20.15 14.39 8.88
N LEU A 257 20.71 15.36 8.15
CA LEU A 257 22.17 15.49 8.03
C LEU A 257 22.82 15.84 9.37
N ARG A 258 22.33 16.89 10.05
CA ARG A 258 22.86 17.35 11.34
C ARG A 258 21.76 17.39 12.38
N GLN A 259 22.04 16.81 13.55
CA GLN A 259 21.09 16.69 14.63
C GLN A 259 20.64 18.06 15.15
N SER A 260 19.33 18.26 15.29
CA SER A 260 18.71 19.50 15.76
C SER A 260 19.08 19.81 17.21
N GLN A 261 19.31 21.08 17.54
CA GLN A 261 19.69 21.49 18.89
C GLN A 261 18.50 21.58 19.87
N GLY A 262 17.29 21.69 19.34
CA GLY A 262 16.10 21.96 20.15
C GLY A 262 14.81 21.38 19.55
N ALA A 263 13.70 21.67 20.19
CA ALA A 263 12.35 21.22 19.86
C ALA A 263 12.16 19.69 19.95
N SER A 264 11.06 19.19 19.43
CA SER A 264 10.63 17.79 19.60
C SER A 264 11.60 16.78 18.98
N GLU A 265 12.27 17.16 17.88
CA GLU A 265 13.16 16.26 17.12
C GLU A 265 14.66 16.41 17.45
N LYS A 266 14.99 17.07 18.56
CA LYS A 266 16.40 17.27 18.98
C LYS A 266 17.19 15.96 19.20
N PHE A 267 16.52 14.84 19.42
CA PHE A 267 17.13 13.51 19.57
C PHE A 267 16.85 12.59 18.38
N HIS A 268 16.24 13.09 17.30
CA HIS A 268 16.14 12.31 16.09
C HIS A 268 17.53 12.02 15.54
N GLY A 269 17.77 10.78 15.12
CA GLY A 269 19.06 10.36 14.59
C GLY A 269 19.47 11.18 13.35
N ALA A 270 20.75 11.46 13.26
CA ALA A 270 21.33 12.24 12.18
C ALA A 270 22.64 11.62 11.70
N VAL A 271 23.09 12.00 10.52
CA VAL A 271 24.43 11.59 10.01
C VAL A 271 25.52 12.18 10.90
N ILE A 272 25.39 13.45 11.23
CA ILE A 272 26.26 14.18 12.17
C ILE A 272 25.47 14.49 13.43
N ASP A 273 25.84 13.90 14.55
CA ASP A 273 25.15 14.08 15.84
C ASP A 273 25.59 15.38 16.55
N HIS A 274 25.13 15.58 17.80
CA HIS A 274 25.46 16.76 18.58
C HIS A 274 26.99 16.92 18.87
N TYR A 275 27.73 15.81 18.89
CA TYR A 275 29.17 15.83 19.02
C TYR A 275 29.83 16.51 17.81
N GLY A 276 29.29 16.28 16.60
CA GLY A 276 29.70 17.00 15.38
C GLY A 276 30.89 16.42 14.64
N GLY A 277 31.39 15.24 15.04
CA GLY A 277 32.51 14.54 14.39
C GLY A 277 32.04 13.55 13.31
N ASP A 278 33.02 13.05 12.58
CA ASP A 278 32.87 12.04 11.52
C ASP A 278 33.33 10.63 11.95
N ASP A 279 33.74 10.47 13.20
CA ASP A 279 34.27 9.23 13.77
C ASP A 279 33.17 8.34 14.44
N THR A 280 31.89 8.71 14.28
CA THR A 280 30.77 7.94 14.84
C THR A 280 30.47 6.68 14.01
N ARG A 281 29.86 5.70 14.66
CA ARG A 281 29.38 4.50 13.94
C ARG A 281 28.38 4.85 12.84
N VAL A 282 27.45 5.77 13.12
CA VAL A 282 26.40 6.17 12.17
C VAL A 282 27.03 6.83 10.92
N PHE A 283 28.02 7.72 11.12
CA PHE A 283 28.69 8.35 9.99
C PHE A 283 29.37 7.30 9.08
N ARG A 284 30.10 6.34 9.68
CA ARG A 284 30.71 5.23 8.92
C ARG A 284 29.69 4.38 8.17
N GLU A 285 28.57 4.01 8.81
CA GLU A 285 27.52 3.22 8.16
C GLU A 285 26.83 3.96 7.01
N VAL A 286 26.69 5.30 7.11
CA VAL A 286 26.18 6.13 6.00
C VAL A 286 27.21 6.22 4.87
N THR A 287 28.51 6.33 5.19
CA THR A 287 29.58 6.27 4.19
C THR A 287 29.57 4.94 3.44
N GLU A 288 29.44 3.82 4.17
CA GLU A 288 29.32 2.47 3.58
C GLU A 288 28.12 2.37 2.60
N VAL A 289 26.99 2.97 2.93
CA VAL A 289 25.84 3.04 2.00
C VAL A 289 26.21 3.85 0.75
N GLY A 290 26.88 5.00 0.90
CA GLY A 290 27.34 5.81 -0.23
C GLY A 290 28.27 5.04 -1.18
N GLU A 291 29.25 4.33 -0.62
CA GLU A 291 30.17 3.48 -1.39
C GLU A 291 29.43 2.33 -2.11
N ALA A 292 28.45 1.71 -1.46
CA ALA A 292 27.63 0.68 -2.08
C ALA A 292 26.80 1.23 -3.24
N LEU A 293 26.17 2.39 -3.07
CA LEU A 293 25.36 3.04 -4.13
C LEU A 293 26.22 3.44 -5.32
N GLU A 294 27.47 3.90 -5.11
CA GLU A 294 28.42 4.19 -6.18
C GLU A 294 28.74 2.94 -7.00
N GLN A 295 28.96 1.80 -6.34
CA GLN A 295 29.24 0.52 -7.03
C GLN A 295 28.07 0.03 -7.88
N ILE A 296 26.82 0.27 -7.45
CA ILE A 296 25.61 -0.19 -8.13
C ILE A 296 24.92 0.88 -8.96
N GLN A 297 25.56 2.00 -9.25
CA GLN A 297 24.97 3.16 -9.94
C GLN A 297 24.32 2.80 -11.29
N GLU A 298 24.75 1.74 -11.95
CA GLU A 298 24.16 1.24 -13.20
C GLU A 298 22.72 0.71 -13.04
N THR A 299 22.23 0.52 -11.80
CA THR A 299 20.84 0.12 -11.54
C THR A 299 19.86 1.31 -11.56
N VAL A 300 20.35 2.54 -11.57
CA VAL A 300 19.50 3.75 -11.61
C VAL A 300 18.70 3.78 -12.90
N GLY A 301 17.40 4.11 -12.81
CA GLY A 301 16.46 4.15 -13.93
C GLY A 301 15.99 2.78 -14.41
N THR A 302 16.45 1.69 -13.81
CA THR A 302 15.92 0.35 -14.15
C THR A 302 14.53 0.13 -13.54
N SER A 303 13.71 -0.66 -14.20
CA SER A 303 12.33 -0.96 -13.77
C SER A 303 12.22 -2.34 -13.14
N MET A 304 11.07 -2.61 -12.51
CA MET A 304 10.70 -3.94 -12.03
C MET A 304 9.51 -4.43 -12.85
N ARG A 305 9.63 -5.61 -13.46
CA ARG A 305 8.48 -6.29 -14.07
C ARG A 305 7.86 -7.25 -13.08
N SER A 306 6.56 -7.12 -12.89
CA SER A 306 5.77 -7.99 -12.03
C SER A 306 4.69 -8.69 -12.84
N GLN A 307 4.65 -10.03 -12.74
CA GLN A 307 3.59 -10.85 -13.33
C GLN A 307 2.58 -11.34 -12.28
N ALA A 308 2.81 -10.98 -11.01
CA ALA A 308 1.90 -11.20 -9.89
C ALA A 308 1.55 -9.86 -9.24
N ALA A 309 0.31 -9.74 -8.77
CA ALA A 309 -0.13 -8.56 -8.03
C ALA A 309 -1.02 -8.94 -6.85
N VAL A 310 -1.03 -8.08 -5.83
CA VAL A 310 -1.97 -8.14 -4.72
C VAL A 310 -2.81 -6.87 -4.74
N LEU A 311 -4.12 -7.02 -4.63
CA LEU A 311 -5.05 -5.90 -4.51
C LEU A 311 -4.97 -5.29 -3.12
N TYR A 312 -4.62 -4.02 -3.05
CA TYR A 312 -4.79 -3.16 -1.88
C TYR A 312 -5.43 -1.84 -2.32
N ASP A 313 -6.71 -1.71 -2.07
CA ASP A 313 -7.48 -0.53 -2.45
C ASP A 313 -7.80 0.32 -1.21
N ARG A 314 -7.44 1.60 -1.23
CA ARG A 314 -7.59 2.50 -0.09
C ARG A 314 -9.06 2.75 0.26
N GLU A 315 -9.93 2.84 -0.73
CA GLU A 315 -11.35 3.04 -0.48
C GLU A 315 -12.00 1.79 0.12
N ASN A 316 -11.55 0.60 -0.32
CA ASN A 316 -11.92 -0.68 0.29
C ASN A 316 -11.45 -0.77 1.76
N ASP A 317 -10.23 -0.33 2.05
CA ASP A 317 -9.68 -0.25 3.41
C ASP A 317 -10.52 0.68 4.30
N TRP A 318 -10.88 1.86 3.79
CA TRP A 318 -11.76 2.79 4.51
C TRP A 318 -13.15 2.20 4.78
N ALA A 319 -13.74 1.54 3.79
CA ALA A 319 -15.07 0.93 3.95
C ALA A 319 -15.04 -0.21 4.98
N ILE A 320 -14.04 -1.10 4.92
CA ILE A 320 -13.90 -2.19 5.91
C ILE A 320 -13.62 -1.65 7.30
N ALA A 321 -12.84 -0.58 7.44
CA ALA A 321 -12.56 0.03 8.74
C ALA A 321 -13.79 0.65 9.42
N ASP A 322 -14.82 1.01 8.64
CA ASP A 322 -16.06 1.62 9.12
C ASP A 322 -17.24 0.64 9.23
N VAL A 323 -17.12 -0.54 8.61
CA VAL A 323 -18.23 -1.50 8.53
C VAL A 323 -18.62 -2.06 9.90
N GLN A 324 -19.93 -2.22 10.08
CA GLN A 324 -20.53 -3.01 11.16
C GLN A 324 -20.98 -4.35 10.55
N GLY A 325 -20.20 -5.39 10.78
CA GLY A 325 -20.37 -6.68 10.14
C GLY A 325 -20.22 -7.85 11.11
N PRO A 326 -19.75 -9.00 10.65
CA PRO A 326 -19.54 -10.17 11.51
C PRO A 326 -18.54 -9.88 12.63
N ARG A 327 -17.55 -9.03 12.38
CA ARG A 327 -16.63 -8.49 13.41
C ARG A 327 -16.60 -6.97 13.31
N ASN A 328 -16.88 -6.27 14.39
CA ASN A 328 -16.78 -4.79 14.45
C ASN A 328 -15.39 -4.31 14.90
N VAL A 329 -14.54 -5.24 15.33
CA VAL A 329 -13.15 -5.01 15.69
C VAL A 329 -12.32 -6.16 15.12
N GLY A 330 -11.18 -5.82 14.50
CA GLY A 330 -10.27 -6.84 13.98
C GLY A 330 -10.77 -7.53 12.71
N MET A 331 -11.20 -6.77 11.70
CA MET A 331 -11.48 -7.30 10.35
C MET A 331 -10.21 -7.73 9.60
N HIS A 332 -9.05 -7.18 10.00
CA HIS A 332 -7.73 -7.62 9.54
C HIS A 332 -7.48 -7.55 8.02
N TYR A 333 -8.07 -6.56 7.32
CA TYR A 333 -7.90 -6.42 5.86
C TYR A 333 -6.42 -6.27 5.45
N ARG A 334 -5.68 -5.39 6.14
CA ARG A 334 -4.26 -5.15 5.82
C ARG A 334 -3.40 -6.37 6.08
N GLU A 335 -3.70 -7.12 7.15
CA GLU A 335 -3.03 -8.39 7.46
C GLU A 335 -3.34 -9.45 6.40
N ALA A 336 -4.57 -9.50 5.88
CA ALA A 336 -4.94 -10.39 4.79
C ALA A 336 -4.16 -10.04 3.51
N VAL A 337 -4.06 -8.75 3.16
CA VAL A 337 -3.22 -8.27 2.05
C VAL A 337 -1.76 -8.66 2.26
N GLN A 338 -1.21 -8.41 3.45
CA GLN A 338 0.19 -8.70 3.77
C GLN A 338 0.50 -10.21 3.73
N LYS A 339 -0.41 -11.07 4.20
CA LYS A 339 -0.25 -12.53 4.10
C LYS A 339 -0.14 -13.00 2.65
N ASN A 340 -1.02 -12.50 1.77
CA ASN A 340 -1.00 -12.83 0.35
C ASN A 340 0.25 -12.28 -0.34
N TYR A 341 0.63 -11.03 -0.07
CA TYR A 341 1.84 -10.40 -0.59
C TYR A 341 3.09 -11.20 -0.18
N ARG A 342 3.24 -11.47 1.12
CA ARG A 342 4.37 -12.21 1.67
C ARG A 342 4.52 -13.59 1.03
N ALA A 343 3.42 -14.33 0.94
CA ALA A 343 3.44 -15.68 0.38
C ALA A 343 3.85 -15.71 -1.10
N LEU A 344 3.46 -14.70 -1.90
CA LEU A 344 3.91 -14.52 -3.29
C LEU A 344 5.40 -14.10 -3.36
N ARG A 345 5.84 -13.19 -2.48
CA ARG A 345 7.24 -12.76 -2.41
C ARG A 345 8.18 -13.91 -2.05
N GLU A 346 7.78 -14.78 -1.12
CA GLU A 346 8.53 -15.96 -0.70
C GLU A 346 8.69 -17.00 -1.82
N GLN A 347 7.93 -16.88 -2.93
CA GLN A 347 8.17 -17.63 -4.17
C GLN A 347 9.26 -16.97 -5.06
N GLY A 348 9.92 -15.90 -4.62
CA GLY A 348 10.94 -15.16 -5.39
C GLY A 348 10.39 -14.36 -6.55
N LEU A 349 9.15 -13.94 -6.46
CA LEU A 349 8.47 -13.15 -7.49
C LEU A 349 8.53 -11.67 -7.16
N ASN A 350 8.71 -10.81 -8.17
CA ASN A 350 8.31 -9.41 -8.06
C ASN A 350 6.79 -9.33 -7.96
N VAL A 351 6.29 -8.54 -7.02
CA VAL A 351 4.85 -8.39 -6.77
C VAL A 351 4.48 -6.91 -6.77
N ASP A 352 3.48 -6.52 -7.55
CA ASP A 352 2.89 -5.19 -7.47
C ASP A 352 1.78 -5.16 -6.42
N VAL A 353 1.64 -4.04 -5.73
CA VAL A 353 0.52 -3.78 -4.80
C VAL A 353 -0.37 -2.75 -5.46
N ILE A 354 -1.49 -3.21 -6.01
CA ILE A 354 -2.31 -2.42 -6.93
C ILE A 354 -3.70 -2.12 -6.35
N ALA A 355 -4.34 -1.15 -6.96
CA ALA A 355 -5.73 -0.84 -6.71
C ALA A 355 -6.64 -1.21 -7.87
N MET A 356 -7.95 -1.07 -7.67
CA MET A 356 -8.97 -1.46 -8.64
C MET A 356 -8.84 -0.75 -9.99
N GLU A 357 -8.29 0.47 -10.03
CA GLU A 357 -8.11 1.26 -11.26
C GLU A 357 -6.96 0.77 -12.16
N HIS A 358 -5.97 0.06 -11.60
CA HIS A 358 -4.81 -0.40 -12.37
C HIS A 358 -5.19 -1.40 -13.46
N SER A 359 -4.51 -1.35 -14.61
CA SER A 359 -4.61 -2.39 -15.64
C SER A 359 -4.20 -3.74 -15.07
N LEU A 360 -4.89 -4.80 -15.47
CA LEU A 360 -4.58 -6.18 -15.08
C LEU A 360 -3.84 -6.97 -16.17
N SER A 361 -3.58 -6.36 -17.32
CA SER A 361 -3.04 -7.04 -18.52
C SER A 361 -1.65 -7.67 -18.31
N ASP A 362 -0.86 -7.12 -17.40
CA ASP A 362 0.52 -7.54 -17.16
C ASP A 362 0.62 -8.74 -16.19
N TYR A 363 -0.46 -9.03 -15.47
CA TYR A 363 -0.44 -10.02 -14.41
C TYR A 363 -1.01 -11.36 -14.84
N LYS A 364 -0.28 -12.43 -14.52
CA LYS A 364 -0.75 -13.81 -14.64
C LYS A 364 -1.52 -14.26 -13.39
N VAL A 365 -1.16 -13.70 -12.22
CA VAL A 365 -1.80 -13.99 -10.93
C VAL A 365 -2.19 -12.68 -10.26
N LEU A 366 -3.45 -12.57 -9.89
CA LEU A 366 -4.00 -11.49 -9.07
C LEU A 366 -4.59 -12.08 -7.79
N ALA A 367 -4.00 -11.75 -6.65
CA ALA A 367 -4.58 -11.98 -5.33
C ALA A 367 -5.46 -10.78 -4.95
N ALA A 368 -6.73 -11.02 -4.66
CA ALA A 368 -7.69 -10.01 -4.27
C ALA A 368 -8.35 -10.38 -2.91
N PRO A 369 -7.58 -10.30 -1.80
CA PRO A 369 -8.08 -10.64 -0.48
C PRO A 369 -9.13 -9.62 -0.03
N MET A 370 -10.24 -10.10 0.53
CA MET A 370 -11.31 -9.27 1.09
C MET A 370 -11.66 -8.07 0.20
N ALA A 371 -11.85 -8.29 -1.09
CA ALA A 371 -12.28 -7.25 -2.03
C ALA A 371 -13.76 -6.89 -1.78
N TYR A 372 -14.05 -6.39 -0.57
CA TYR A 372 -15.38 -6.12 -0.02
C TYR A 372 -16.21 -5.22 -0.92
N MET A 373 -15.61 -4.13 -1.37
CA MET A 373 -16.21 -3.18 -2.30
C MET A 373 -15.84 -3.54 -3.75
N PHE A 374 -16.82 -3.51 -4.65
CA PHE A 374 -16.57 -3.43 -6.08
C PHE A 374 -16.97 -2.04 -6.58
N LYS A 375 -15.99 -1.27 -7.06
CA LYS A 375 -16.24 0.00 -7.76
C LYS A 375 -16.93 -0.29 -9.10
N ASP A 376 -17.63 0.70 -9.64
CA ASP A 376 -18.42 0.55 -10.88
C ASP A 376 -17.60 -0.13 -12.00
N GLY A 377 -18.06 -1.30 -12.46
CA GLY A 377 -17.46 -2.10 -13.54
C GLY A 377 -16.23 -2.94 -13.13
N TYR A 378 -15.89 -3.00 -11.85
CA TYR A 378 -14.74 -3.80 -11.42
C TYR A 378 -14.98 -5.31 -11.56
N GLU A 379 -16.21 -5.77 -11.33
CA GLU A 379 -16.62 -7.15 -11.57
C GLU A 379 -16.41 -7.57 -13.03
N GLU A 380 -16.74 -6.71 -13.99
CA GLU A 380 -16.54 -6.98 -15.41
C GLU A 380 -15.06 -6.97 -15.80
N LYS A 381 -14.28 -6.11 -15.18
CA LYS A 381 -12.83 -6.08 -15.33
C LYS A 381 -12.19 -7.38 -14.84
N LEU A 382 -12.60 -7.91 -13.69
CA LEU A 382 -12.13 -9.19 -13.16
C LEU A 382 -12.58 -10.36 -14.05
N ARG A 383 -13.83 -10.35 -14.53
CA ARG A 383 -14.34 -11.33 -15.49
C ARG A 383 -13.47 -11.37 -16.74
N THR A 384 -13.26 -10.24 -17.37
CA THR A 384 -12.42 -10.08 -18.57
C THR A 384 -10.99 -10.56 -18.34
N TYR A 385 -10.42 -10.25 -17.18
CA TYR A 385 -9.09 -10.72 -16.80
C TYR A 385 -9.00 -12.25 -16.77
N VAL A 386 -9.97 -12.92 -16.16
CA VAL A 386 -10.01 -14.38 -16.10
C VAL A 386 -10.28 -14.98 -17.49
N GLU A 387 -11.24 -14.45 -18.24
CA GLU A 387 -11.55 -14.91 -19.60
C GLU A 387 -10.33 -14.91 -20.52
N ASN A 388 -9.44 -13.94 -20.35
CA ASN A 388 -8.21 -13.77 -21.13
C ASN A 388 -7.02 -14.62 -20.65
N GLY A 389 -7.17 -15.39 -19.57
CA GLY A 389 -6.15 -16.33 -19.10
C GLY A 389 -5.53 -15.97 -17.74
N GLY A 390 -6.01 -14.94 -17.07
CA GLY A 390 -5.56 -14.57 -15.72
C GLY A 390 -5.99 -15.60 -14.67
N THR A 391 -5.18 -15.78 -13.65
CA THR A 391 -5.50 -16.53 -12.44
C THR A 391 -5.92 -15.55 -11.35
N LEU A 392 -7.19 -15.57 -10.99
CA LEU A 392 -7.75 -14.73 -9.94
C LEU A 392 -7.86 -15.52 -8.64
N VAL A 393 -7.35 -14.98 -7.54
CA VAL A 393 -7.57 -15.51 -6.19
C VAL A 393 -8.44 -14.51 -5.43
N LEU A 394 -9.73 -14.82 -5.31
CA LEU A 394 -10.66 -14.10 -4.43
C LEU A 394 -10.67 -14.73 -3.05
N SER A 395 -11.02 -13.97 -2.05
CA SER A 395 -11.26 -14.53 -0.72
C SER A 395 -12.65 -14.17 -0.19
N TYR A 396 -12.96 -14.74 0.96
CA TYR A 396 -14.13 -14.37 1.76
C TYR A 396 -14.34 -12.85 1.77
N TRP A 397 -15.60 -12.44 1.91
CA TRP A 397 -15.96 -11.02 1.95
C TRP A 397 -15.58 -10.24 0.69
N SER A 398 -15.81 -10.82 -0.49
CA SER A 398 -15.57 -10.15 -1.77
C SER A 398 -16.88 -9.81 -2.47
N GLY A 399 -16.96 -8.59 -3.04
CA GLY A 399 -18.07 -8.13 -3.87
C GLY A 399 -19.39 -7.98 -3.12
N LEU A 400 -19.36 -7.47 -1.88
CA LEU A 400 -20.54 -7.27 -1.05
C LEU A 400 -21.24 -5.94 -1.31
N VAL A 401 -20.46 -4.87 -1.55
CA VAL A 401 -20.97 -3.51 -1.66
C VAL A 401 -20.46 -2.80 -2.92
N ASP A 402 -21.24 -1.81 -3.37
CA ASP A 402 -20.86 -0.91 -4.45
C ASP A 402 -19.91 0.22 -3.97
N GLY A 403 -19.45 1.07 -4.88
CA GLY A 403 -18.58 2.19 -4.57
C GLY A 403 -19.16 3.27 -3.65
N THR A 404 -20.40 3.11 -3.18
CA THR A 404 -21.01 3.96 -2.14
C THR A 404 -21.26 3.23 -0.83
N ASP A 405 -20.59 2.07 -0.65
CA ASP A 405 -20.75 1.18 0.50
C ASP A 405 -22.19 0.69 0.71
N ARG A 406 -22.91 0.50 -0.39
CA ARG A 406 -24.27 -0.03 -0.40
C ARG A 406 -24.25 -1.47 -0.87
N CYS A 407 -24.88 -2.38 -0.11
CA CYS A 407 -24.95 -3.80 -0.45
C CYS A 407 -25.54 -4.04 -1.84
N PHE A 408 -24.88 -4.90 -2.60
CA PHE A 408 -25.46 -5.45 -3.83
C PHE A 408 -26.63 -6.38 -3.53
N LEU A 409 -27.58 -6.42 -4.44
CA LEU A 409 -28.69 -7.37 -4.40
C LEU A 409 -28.45 -8.49 -5.40
N GLY A 410 -28.91 -9.70 -5.09
CA GLY A 410 -28.83 -10.85 -5.99
C GLY A 410 -27.77 -11.89 -5.65
N GLY A 411 -26.93 -11.61 -4.66
CA GLY A 411 -25.90 -12.54 -4.16
C GLY A 411 -24.46 -12.07 -4.41
N THR A 412 -23.53 -12.72 -3.73
CA THR A 412 -22.10 -12.39 -3.70
C THR A 412 -21.23 -13.61 -3.97
N PRO A 413 -20.01 -13.45 -4.53
CA PRO A 413 -19.41 -12.21 -5.02
C PRO A 413 -20.21 -11.62 -6.20
N TYR A 414 -20.63 -10.35 -6.07
CA TYR A 414 -21.49 -9.71 -7.06
C TYR A 414 -20.86 -9.74 -8.46
N GLY A 415 -21.69 -10.11 -9.46
CA GLY A 415 -21.27 -10.18 -10.86
C GLY A 415 -20.27 -11.30 -11.18
N LEU A 416 -19.79 -12.06 -10.19
CA LEU A 416 -18.76 -13.09 -10.37
C LEU A 416 -19.18 -14.48 -9.85
N MET A 417 -20.44 -14.68 -9.44
CA MET A 417 -20.90 -15.98 -8.93
C MET A 417 -20.74 -17.11 -9.96
N ASP A 418 -21.02 -16.83 -11.22
CA ASP A 418 -20.81 -17.78 -12.33
C ASP A 418 -19.33 -17.97 -12.66
N VAL A 419 -18.52 -16.93 -12.54
CA VAL A 419 -17.05 -17.00 -12.76
C VAL A 419 -16.40 -17.85 -11.66
N ALA A 420 -16.77 -17.63 -10.40
CA ALA A 420 -16.26 -18.39 -9.26
C ALA A 420 -16.94 -19.75 -9.06
N GLY A 421 -18.09 -19.99 -9.71
CA GLY A 421 -18.86 -21.22 -9.59
C GLY A 421 -19.49 -21.46 -8.22
N LEU A 422 -19.77 -20.39 -7.49
CA LEU A 422 -20.33 -20.45 -6.14
C LEU A 422 -21.10 -19.17 -5.77
N ARG A 423 -21.81 -19.24 -4.66
CA ARG A 423 -22.46 -18.10 -4.01
C ARG A 423 -22.21 -18.15 -2.51
N SER A 424 -21.82 -17.03 -1.93
CA SER A 424 -21.77 -16.86 -0.47
C SER A 424 -23.19 -16.89 0.12
N THR A 425 -23.32 -17.49 1.28
CA THR A 425 -24.61 -17.62 1.98
C THR A 425 -24.58 -16.96 3.37
N GLU A 426 -23.55 -17.24 4.15
CA GLU A 426 -23.39 -16.76 5.52
C GLU A 426 -21.91 -16.54 5.81
N THR A 427 -21.60 -15.73 6.81
CA THR A 427 -20.24 -15.55 7.32
C THR A 427 -20.27 -15.73 8.82
N ASP A 428 -19.55 -16.72 9.31
CA ASP A 428 -19.33 -16.93 10.74
C ASP A 428 -18.09 -16.15 11.20
N ALA A 429 -18.19 -15.55 12.38
CA ALA A 429 -17.11 -14.81 13.02
C ALA A 429 -16.63 -15.56 14.24
N LEU A 430 -15.41 -16.05 14.20
CA LEU A 430 -14.77 -16.73 15.31
C LEU A 430 -14.27 -15.73 16.36
N TYR A 431 -14.41 -16.06 17.64
CA TYR A 431 -13.71 -15.32 18.68
C TYR A 431 -12.19 -15.56 18.59
N ASP A 432 -11.38 -14.69 19.21
CA ASP A 432 -9.91 -14.74 19.11
C ASP A 432 -9.30 -16.05 19.67
N TRP A 433 -10.05 -16.79 20.48
CA TRP A 433 -9.65 -18.10 21.05
C TRP A 433 -10.21 -19.30 20.27
N GLU A 434 -11.02 -19.06 19.26
CA GLU A 434 -11.61 -20.10 18.41
C GLU A 434 -10.83 -20.25 17.12
N GLU A 435 -10.87 -21.43 16.57
CA GLU A 435 -10.31 -21.78 15.27
C GLU A 435 -11.12 -22.91 14.62
N ASN A 436 -11.07 -22.98 13.31
CA ASN A 436 -11.52 -24.10 12.51
C ASN A 436 -10.36 -24.61 11.67
N HIS A 437 -10.51 -25.72 10.98
CA HIS A 437 -9.47 -26.31 10.17
C HIS A 437 -9.94 -26.52 8.74
N ALA A 438 -9.05 -26.22 7.79
CA ALA A 438 -9.23 -26.54 6.37
C ALA A 438 -8.59 -27.90 6.07
N ILE A 439 -9.44 -28.89 5.74
CA ILE A 439 -9.03 -30.27 5.45
C ILE A 439 -9.03 -30.47 3.94
N PRO A 440 -7.89 -30.89 3.33
CA PRO A 440 -7.79 -31.07 1.88
C PRO A 440 -8.66 -32.22 1.39
N GLU A 441 -9.27 -32.05 0.22
CA GLU A 441 -9.93 -33.12 -0.53
C GLU A 441 -8.91 -34.05 -1.19
N ALA A 442 -9.12 -35.34 -1.03
CA ALA A 442 -8.23 -36.35 -1.62
C ALA A 442 -8.26 -36.28 -3.15
N GLY A 443 -7.07 -36.19 -3.77
CA GLY A 443 -6.94 -36.17 -5.22
C GLY A 443 -7.22 -34.82 -5.88
N SER A 444 -7.30 -33.73 -5.11
CA SER A 444 -7.40 -32.39 -5.67
C SER A 444 -6.20 -32.10 -6.60
N HIS A 445 -6.43 -31.39 -7.72
CA HIS A 445 -5.39 -31.13 -8.73
C HIS A 445 -4.20 -30.31 -8.17
N LEU A 446 -4.42 -29.44 -7.19
CA LEU A 446 -3.34 -28.70 -6.54
C LEU A 446 -2.41 -29.58 -5.68
N GLY A 447 -2.85 -30.80 -5.30
CA GLY A 447 -2.05 -31.72 -4.47
C GLY A 447 -1.66 -31.16 -3.11
N ILE A 448 -2.43 -30.22 -2.55
CA ILE A 448 -2.30 -29.75 -1.18
C ILE A 448 -2.71 -30.91 -0.25
N SER A 449 -1.88 -31.26 0.72
CA SER A 449 -2.12 -32.40 1.63
C SER A 449 -2.11 -32.03 3.10
N ASN A 450 -1.68 -30.80 3.45
CA ASN A 450 -1.63 -30.33 4.83
C ASN A 450 -2.98 -29.80 5.28
N VAL A 451 -3.27 -29.95 6.58
CA VAL A 451 -4.39 -29.30 7.26
C VAL A 451 -3.91 -27.94 7.72
N TYR A 452 -4.73 -26.91 7.57
CA TYR A 452 -4.39 -25.54 7.98
C TYR A 452 -5.46 -24.94 8.87
N THR A 453 -5.05 -24.00 9.73
CA THR A 453 -5.94 -23.29 10.64
C THR A 453 -6.66 -22.15 9.94
N CYS A 454 -7.98 -22.04 10.22
CA CYS A 454 -8.85 -20.92 9.87
C CYS A 454 -9.15 -20.09 11.11
N LYS A 455 -9.08 -18.76 11.02
CA LYS A 455 -9.36 -17.84 12.13
C LYS A 455 -10.27 -16.70 11.68
N ASN A 456 -10.68 -15.88 12.62
CA ASN A 456 -11.42 -14.63 12.43
C ASN A 456 -12.74 -14.76 11.67
N LEU A 457 -12.72 -15.15 10.40
CA LEU A 457 -13.90 -15.25 9.53
C LEU A 457 -13.90 -16.56 8.74
N CYS A 458 -15.04 -17.23 8.76
CA CYS A 458 -15.35 -18.43 7.99
C CYS A 458 -16.61 -18.17 7.14
N GLU A 459 -16.46 -18.05 5.84
CA GLU A 459 -17.58 -17.84 4.92
C GLU A 459 -18.14 -19.18 4.43
N LEU A 460 -19.45 -19.32 4.51
CA LEU A 460 -20.18 -20.50 4.05
C LEU A 460 -20.65 -20.25 2.62
N VAL A 461 -20.27 -21.12 1.71
CA VAL A 461 -20.61 -20.99 0.30
C VAL A 461 -21.43 -22.17 -0.22
N LYS A 462 -22.33 -21.88 -1.16
CA LYS A 462 -23.03 -22.89 -1.94
C LYS A 462 -22.38 -22.97 -3.32
N VAL A 463 -21.73 -24.11 -3.59
CA VAL A 463 -21.11 -24.39 -4.88
C VAL A 463 -22.17 -24.73 -5.93
N SER A 464 -22.03 -24.18 -7.13
CA SER A 464 -22.82 -24.55 -8.32
C SER A 464 -22.07 -25.53 -9.22
N ASP A 465 -20.84 -25.17 -9.63
CA ASP A 465 -20.02 -25.96 -10.55
C ASP A 465 -18.50 -25.78 -10.34
N ALA A 466 -18.09 -25.16 -9.24
CA ALA A 466 -16.69 -25.13 -8.85
C ALA A 466 -16.25 -26.48 -8.25
N GLU A 467 -14.99 -26.84 -8.46
CA GLU A 467 -14.32 -27.93 -7.76
C GLU A 467 -14.03 -27.52 -6.31
N VAL A 468 -14.33 -28.40 -5.37
CA VAL A 468 -13.98 -28.18 -3.96
C VAL A 468 -12.60 -28.81 -3.69
N LEU A 469 -11.67 -28.01 -3.21
CA LEU A 469 -10.29 -28.46 -2.94
C LEU A 469 -10.03 -28.70 -1.46
N MET A 470 -10.74 -27.98 -0.56
CA MET A 470 -10.65 -28.15 0.88
C MET A 470 -12.00 -27.90 1.54
N ARG A 471 -12.23 -28.52 2.73
CA ARG A 471 -13.46 -28.38 3.50
C ARG A 471 -13.17 -28.01 4.95
N TYR A 472 -14.16 -27.35 5.61
CA TYR A 472 -14.12 -27.12 7.06
C TYR A 472 -14.16 -28.44 7.82
N GLY A 473 -13.31 -28.54 8.85
CA GLY A 473 -13.16 -29.73 9.68
C GLY A 473 -14.08 -29.80 10.88
N GLU A 474 -14.63 -28.67 11.31
CA GLU A 474 -15.32 -28.54 12.59
C GLU A 474 -16.57 -27.65 12.49
N ASP A 475 -17.30 -27.54 13.62
CA ASP A 475 -18.53 -26.78 13.79
C ASP A 475 -19.73 -27.33 13.00
N PHE A 476 -20.90 -26.64 13.08
CA PHE A 476 -22.13 -27.05 12.40
C PHE A 476 -22.01 -27.04 10.87
N TYR A 477 -21.00 -26.36 10.33
CA TYR A 477 -20.68 -26.31 8.91
C TYR A 477 -19.51 -27.22 8.51
N GLN A 478 -19.15 -28.21 9.35
CA GLN A 478 -18.19 -29.26 8.97
C GLN A 478 -18.53 -29.85 7.59
N GLY A 479 -17.53 -29.96 6.73
CA GLY A 479 -17.71 -30.47 5.37
C GLY A 479 -18.13 -29.43 4.33
N TYR A 480 -18.44 -28.18 4.71
CA TYR A 480 -18.62 -27.09 3.75
C TYR A 480 -17.29 -26.70 3.08
N PRO A 481 -17.34 -26.15 1.85
CA PRO A 481 -16.12 -25.75 1.13
C PRO A 481 -15.35 -24.64 1.84
N VAL A 482 -14.02 -24.75 1.87
CA VAL A 482 -13.07 -23.70 2.35
C VAL A 482 -12.24 -23.14 1.19
N LEU A 483 -11.85 -24.00 0.25
CA LEU A 483 -11.12 -23.62 -0.94
C LEU A 483 -11.82 -24.25 -2.15
N THR A 484 -12.09 -23.41 -3.15
CA THR A 484 -12.66 -23.89 -4.41
C THR A 484 -11.84 -23.41 -5.61
N HIS A 485 -12.02 -24.09 -6.74
CA HIS A 485 -11.40 -23.78 -8.01
C HIS A 485 -12.42 -23.86 -9.13
N LYS A 486 -12.31 -22.94 -10.10
CA LYS A 486 -13.06 -23.04 -11.35
C LYS A 486 -12.25 -22.52 -12.53
N ALA A 487 -12.18 -23.30 -13.62
CA ALA A 487 -11.73 -22.82 -14.91
C ALA A 487 -12.83 -21.96 -15.54
N PHE A 488 -12.49 -20.77 -16.05
CA PHE A 488 -13.41 -19.87 -16.71
C PHE A 488 -12.71 -19.17 -17.89
N GLY A 489 -13.27 -19.26 -19.09
CA GLY A 489 -12.61 -18.79 -20.30
C GLY A 489 -11.26 -19.50 -20.50
N LYS A 490 -10.18 -18.72 -20.61
CA LYS A 490 -8.81 -19.24 -20.71
C LYS A 490 -8.07 -19.26 -19.37
N GLY A 491 -8.65 -18.67 -18.34
CA GLY A 491 -8.09 -18.52 -17.00
C GLY A 491 -8.79 -19.36 -15.96
N ARG A 492 -8.63 -18.96 -14.71
CA ARG A 492 -9.18 -19.67 -13.56
C ARG A 492 -9.40 -18.77 -12.36
N VAL A 493 -10.28 -19.21 -11.47
CA VAL A 493 -10.56 -18.55 -10.19
C VAL A 493 -10.34 -19.54 -9.07
N TYR A 494 -9.65 -19.12 -8.04
CA TYR A 494 -9.64 -19.73 -6.72
C TYR A 494 -10.45 -18.84 -5.77
N TYR A 495 -11.25 -19.45 -4.90
CA TYR A 495 -12.00 -18.75 -3.87
C TYR A 495 -11.64 -19.32 -2.50
N VAL A 496 -11.05 -18.50 -1.64
CA VAL A 496 -10.63 -18.85 -0.27
C VAL A 496 -11.70 -18.38 0.69
N CYS A 497 -12.47 -19.31 1.28
CA CYS A 497 -13.65 -18.98 2.08
C CYS A 497 -13.33 -18.59 3.54
N ALA A 498 -12.07 -18.61 3.99
CA ALA A 498 -11.72 -18.31 5.37
C ALA A 498 -10.43 -17.49 5.48
N ASP A 499 -10.25 -16.82 6.61
CA ASP A 499 -8.95 -16.26 6.98
C ASP A 499 -7.99 -17.38 7.39
N MET A 500 -7.15 -17.79 6.44
CA MET A 500 -6.23 -18.89 6.59
C MET A 500 -4.91 -18.43 7.24
N GLU A 501 -4.23 -19.36 7.91
CA GLU A 501 -2.86 -19.13 8.38
C GLU A 501 -1.87 -18.93 7.22
N LEU A 502 -0.71 -18.32 7.50
CA LEU A 502 0.31 -18.01 6.49
C LEU A 502 0.82 -19.27 5.75
N GLY A 503 1.00 -20.38 6.47
CA GLY A 503 1.48 -21.65 5.89
C GLY A 503 0.62 -22.14 4.73
N PHE A 504 -0.70 -21.93 4.82
CA PHE A 504 -1.60 -22.20 3.70
C PHE A 504 -1.23 -21.37 2.46
N TYR A 505 -1.09 -20.05 2.61
CA TYR A 505 -0.80 -19.17 1.47
C TYR A 505 0.57 -19.46 0.84
N GLN A 506 1.56 -19.85 1.64
CA GLN A 506 2.88 -20.24 1.15
C GLN A 506 2.80 -21.48 0.24
N ASP A 507 2.17 -22.56 0.71
CA ASP A 507 1.97 -23.78 -0.08
C ASP A 507 1.06 -23.55 -1.29
N PHE A 508 -0.03 -22.79 -1.11
CA PHE A 508 -1.00 -22.48 -2.14
C PHE A 508 -0.37 -21.68 -3.29
N TYR A 509 0.31 -20.55 -2.98
CA TYR A 509 0.91 -19.72 -4.02
C TYR A 509 2.12 -20.38 -4.68
N GLY A 510 2.84 -21.27 -3.99
CA GLY A 510 3.86 -22.09 -4.63
C GLY A 510 3.30 -22.90 -5.82
N ARG A 511 2.09 -23.46 -5.66
CA ARG A 511 1.40 -24.24 -6.69
C ARG A 511 0.75 -23.35 -7.74
N VAL A 512 0.04 -22.32 -7.33
CA VAL A 512 -0.62 -21.36 -8.23
C VAL A 512 0.41 -20.66 -9.13
N ALA A 513 1.55 -20.23 -8.59
CA ALA A 513 2.63 -19.64 -9.35
C ALA A 513 3.20 -20.62 -10.40
N ALA A 514 3.42 -21.87 -10.00
CA ALA A 514 3.88 -22.91 -10.92
C ALA A 514 2.89 -23.17 -12.07
N GLU A 515 1.58 -23.26 -11.77
CA GLU A 515 0.53 -23.41 -12.78
C GLU A 515 0.44 -22.23 -13.74
N ALA A 516 0.66 -20.99 -13.22
CA ALA A 516 0.69 -19.77 -14.02
C ALA A 516 2.00 -19.60 -14.81
N GLY A 517 2.95 -20.54 -14.66
CA GLY A 517 4.27 -20.48 -15.29
C GLY A 517 5.12 -19.32 -14.80
N LEU A 518 4.95 -18.91 -13.53
CA LEU A 518 5.82 -17.95 -12.84
C LEU A 518 7.02 -18.68 -12.26
N LYS A 519 8.19 -18.07 -12.34
CA LYS A 519 9.43 -18.67 -11.87
C LYS A 519 10.29 -17.64 -11.15
N SER A 520 10.91 -18.06 -10.05
CA SER A 520 11.99 -17.34 -9.41
C SER A 520 13.27 -17.39 -10.27
N PRO A 521 14.10 -16.35 -10.24
CA PRO A 521 15.44 -16.40 -10.85
C PRO A 521 16.39 -17.35 -10.10
N ILE A 522 16.09 -17.75 -8.88
CA ILE A 522 16.83 -18.77 -8.12
C ILE A 522 15.91 -19.94 -7.77
N GLU A 523 16.46 -21.15 -7.81
CA GLU A 523 15.67 -22.38 -7.68
C GLU A 523 15.17 -22.61 -6.24
N ILE A 524 16.01 -22.30 -5.26
CA ILE A 524 15.70 -22.51 -3.83
C ILE A 524 15.92 -21.21 -3.07
N ILE A 525 14.87 -20.72 -2.46
CA ILE A 525 14.91 -19.52 -1.61
C ILE A 525 14.86 -19.98 -0.15
N PRO A 526 15.94 -19.78 0.62
CA PRO A 526 15.92 -20.09 2.04
C PRO A 526 15.00 -19.15 2.82
N GLU A 527 14.43 -19.64 3.93
CA GLU A 527 13.60 -18.83 4.82
C GLU A 527 14.33 -17.56 5.29
N GLY A 528 13.67 -16.43 5.17
CA GLY A 528 14.21 -15.12 5.53
C GLY A 528 15.14 -14.49 4.47
N VAL A 529 15.24 -15.08 3.30
CA VAL A 529 15.93 -14.48 2.14
C VAL A 529 14.91 -13.83 1.22
N SER A 530 15.17 -12.58 0.85
CA SER A 530 14.39 -11.84 -0.14
C SER A 530 15.11 -11.82 -1.49
N VAL A 531 14.34 -11.93 -2.57
CA VAL A 531 14.81 -11.93 -3.95
C VAL A 531 13.99 -10.95 -4.76
N THR A 532 14.66 -10.02 -5.45
CA THR A 532 14.02 -9.06 -6.36
C THR A 532 14.82 -8.92 -7.64
N VAL A 533 14.15 -8.51 -8.71
CA VAL A 533 14.76 -8.26 -10.02
C VAL A 533 14.42 -6.87 -10.50
N ARG A 534 15.44 -6.09 -10.83
CA ARG A 534 15.34 -4.85 -11.61
C ARG A 534 15.94 -5.08 -12.99
N GLU A 535 15.44 -4.38 -14.01
CA GLU A 535 15.92 -4.58 -15.38
C GLU A 535 15.78 -3.33 -16.25
N ASN A 536 16.60 -3.26 -17.27
CA ASN A 536 16.43 -2.39 -18.44
C ASN A 536 16.40 -3.24 -19.72
N GLU A 537 16.58 -2.64 -20.89
CA GLU A 537 16.53 -3.33 -22.17
C GLU A 537 17.65 -4.40 -22.28
N ASP A 538 18.84 -4.11 -21.76
CA ASP A 538 20.05 -4.89 -21.99
C ASP A 538 20.44 -5.79 -20.82
N THR A 539 20.03 -5.42 -19.57
CA THR A 539 20.58 -6.03 -18.35
C THR A 539 19.49 -6.28 -17.32
N GLU A 540 19.63 -7.41 -16.64
CA GLU A 540 18.85 -7.82 -15.47
C GLU A 540 19.73 -7.79 -14.23
N TYR A 541 19.24 -7.18 -13.14
CA TYR A 541 19.91 -7.07 -11.85
C TYR A 541 19.12 -7.85 -10.81
N LEU A 542 19.75 -8.88 -10.26
CA LEU A 542 19.19 -9.76 -9.24
C LEU A 542 19.71 -9.35 -7.86
N PHE A 543 18.81 -8.87 -7.01
CA PHE A 543 19.09 -8.53 -5.62
C PHE A 543 18.70 -9.70 -4.72
N ILE A 544 19.61 -10.12 -3.86
CA ILE A 544 19.40 -11.18 -2.87
C ILE A 544 19.79 -10.62 -1.51
N GLN A 545 18.88 -10.67 -0.54
CA GLN A 545 19.10 -10.10 0.81
C GLN A 545 18.74 -11.11 1.88
N ASN A 546 19.66 -11.37 2.81
CA ASN A 546 19.44 -12.28 3.92
C ASN A 546 18.99 -11.53 5.18
N TYR A 547 17.69 -11.56 5.48
CA TYR A 547 17.12 -11.02 6.72
C TYR A 547 16.96 -12.05 7.84
N ALA A 548 17.32 -13.33 7.59
CA ALA A 548 17.36 -14.33 8.64
C ALA A 548 18.45 -14.01 9.67
N ARG A 549 18.26 -14.47 10.91
CA ARG A 549 19.23 -14.31 12.01
C ARG A 549 20.40 -15.29 11.94
N LYS A 550 20.47 -16.09 10.89
CA LYS A 550 21.51 -17.12 10.65
C LYS A 550 22.04 -17.01 9.23
N PRO A 551 23.26 -17.47 8.98
CA PRO A 551 23.77 -17.58 7.63
C PRO A 551 22.87 -18.46 6.78
N GLN A 552 22.69 -18.09 5.50
CA GLN A 552 21.90 -18.83 4.53
C GLN A 552 22.74 -19.19 3.31
N ALA A 553 22.62 -20.42 2.85
CA ALA A 553 23.25 -20.87 1.62
C ALA A 553 22.34 -20.47 0.43
N VAL A 554 22.86 -19.60 -0.42
CA VAL A 554 22.16 -19.13 -1.63
C VAL A 554 23.12 -19.23 -2.80
N PRO A 555 23.03 -20.31 -3.60
CA PRO A 555 23.86 -20.47 -4.79
C PRO A 555 23.72 -19.29 -5.76
N VAL A 556 24.81 -18.91 -6.40
CA VAL A 556 24.82 -17.92 -7.48
C VAL A 556 24.46 -18.65 -8.77
N PRO A 557 23.37 -18.24 -9.49
CA PRO A 557 23.08 -18.84 -10.78
C PRO A 557 24.20 -18.58 -11.79
N ALA A 558 24.57 -19.59 -12.56
CA ALA A 558 25.77 -19.58 -13.42
C ALA A 558 25.76 -18.48 -14.51
N GLU A 559 24.56 -18.02 -14.88
CA GLU A 559 24.36 -16.98 -15.89
C GLU A 559 24.53 -15.55 -15.37
N TYR A 560 24.74 -15.37 -14.06
CA TYR A 560 24.95 -14.06 -13.44
C TYR A 560 26.40 -13.86 -13.02
N GLU A 561 26.87 -12.62 -13.10
CA GLU A 561 28.11 -12.16 -12.52
C GLU A 561 27.90 -11.26 -11.30
N LEU A 562 28.85 -11.25 -10.37
CA LEU A 562 28.74 -10.44 -9.17
C LEU A 562 28.95 -8.95 -9.50
N LEU A 563 27.99 -8.11 -9.11
CA LEU A 563 28.09 -6.65 -9.15
C LEU A 563 28.47 -6.08 -7.78
N TYR A 564 27.83 -6.59 -6.69
CA TYR A 564 28.06 -6.11 -5.33
C TYR A 564 27.91 -7.27 -4.31
N GLY A 565 28.72 -7.22 -3.25
CA GLY A 565 28.66 -8.16 -2.13
C GLY A 565 29.75 -9.23 -2.19
N THR A 566 29.41 -10.49 -1.95
CA THR A 566 30.39 -11.59 -1.88
C THR A 566 30.07 -12.70 -2.87
N GLU A 567 31.12 -13.34 -3.38
CA GLU A 567 31.03 -14.57 -4.21
C GLU A 567 30.72 -15.83 -3.38
N SER A 568 30.87 -15.75 -2.05
CA SER A 568 30.55 -16.89 -1.17
C SER A 568 29.11 -17.32 -1.33
N GLU A 569 28.84 -18.59 -1.53
CA GLU A 569 27.47 -19.12 -1.54
C GLU A 569 26.74 -18.92 -0.21
N VAL A 570 27.47 -18.72 0.88
CA VAL A 570 26.89 -18.47 2.20
C VAL A 570 26.82 -16.96 2.47
N MET A 571 25.61 -16.45 2.64
CA MET A 571 25.32 -15.06 3.00
C MET A 571 25.11 -14.93 4.51
N ALA A 572 25.86 -14.05 5.16
CA ALA A 572 25.68 -13.71 6.56
C ALA A 572 24.33 -12.97 6.80
N PRO A 573 23.82 -12.93 8.04
CA PRO A 573 22.67 -12.08 8.39
C PRO A 573 22.88 -10.62 7.95
N LEU A 574 21.83 -9.99 7.40
CA LEU A 574 21.79 -8.63 6.88
C LEU A 574 22.69 -8.37 5.66
N GLN A 575 23.28 -9.40 5.09
CA GLN A 575 24.10 -9.26 3.90
C GLN A 575 23.24 -9.14 2.64
N THR A 576 23.63 -8.24 1.75
CA THR A 576 23.08 -8.07 0.40
C THR A 576 24.09 -8.54 -0.64
N ARG A 577 23.58 -9.24 -1.67
CA ARG A 577 24.31 -9.60 -2.88
C ARG A 577 23.51 -9.09 -4.08
N ILE A 578 24.19 -8.45 -5.01
CA ILE A 578 23.60 -7.98 -6.26
C ILE A 578 24.37 -8.59 -7.41
N LEU A 579 23.65 -9.24 -8.28
CA LEU A 579 24.17 -9.93 -9.44
C LEU A 579 23.61 -9.29 -10.71
N LYS A 580 24.34 -9.36 -11.81
CA LYS A 580 23.87 -8.87 -13.11
C LYS A 580 24.00 -9.92 -14.20
N LYS A 581 23.12 -9.87 -15.17
CA LYS A 581 23.11 -10.72 -16.36
C LYS A 581 22.74 -9.88 -17.57
N HIS A 582 23.52 -9.97 -18.65
CA HIS A 582 23.13 -9.41 -19.94
C HIS A 582 22.06 -10.31 -20.60
N LYS A 583 21.01 -9.66 -21.17
CA LYS A 583 19.88 -10.34 -21.84
C LYS A 583 20.24 -10.84 -23.22
#